data_3d15055f977be9eb97accf712ab2466d
#
_entry.id   3d15055f977be9eb97accf712ab2466d
#
_cell.length_a   1.000
_cell.length_b   1.000
_cell.length_c   1.000
_cell.angle_alpha   90.00
_cell.angle_beta   90.00
_cell.angle_gamma   90.00
#
_symmetry.space_group_name_H-M   'P 1'
#
loop_
_entity.id
_entity.type
_entity.pdbx_description
1 polymer ?
#
loop_
_entity_poly.entity_id
_entity_poly.type
_entity_poly.pdbx_seq_one_letter_code
_entity_poly.pdbx_strand_id
1 'polypeptide(L)' 'MRDVRIRYDGKVDALYLRLDDSKVVESEALKSGIVLDFNAKKQVVGIEVLDLKRRVPKGDLKQLKVLVA' A
#
# COMPACT_ATOMS: atom_id res chain seq x y z
N MET A 1 -11.94 -7.99 -15.08
CA MET A 1 -12.09 -7.70 -13.63
C MET A 1 -10.73 -7.51 -13.01
N ARG A 2 -10.59 -6.52 -12.14
CA ARG A 2 -9.30 -6.18 -11.53
C ARG A 2 -9.24 -6.63 -10.09
N ASP A 3 -8.07 -7.10 -9.70
CA ASP A 3 -7.85 -7.55 -8.34
C ASP A 3 -7.28 -6.41 -7.49
N VAL A 4 -7.72 -6.34 -6.24
CA VAL A 4 -7.03 -5.56 -5.23
C VAL A 4 -5.85 -6.39 -4.77
N ARG A 5 -4.65 -5.81 -4.81
CA ARG A 5 -3.42 -6.53 -4.46
C ARG A 5 -2.77 -5.93 -3.22
N ILE A 6 -2.31 -6.81 -2.34
CA ILE A 6 -1.56 -6.43 -1.16
C ILE A 6 -0.18 -7.08 -1.26
N ARG A 7 0.87 -6.29 -1.08
CA ARG A 7 2.23 -6.78 -1.15
C ARG A 7 3.07 -6.17 -0.04
N TYR A 8 3.80 -7.01 0.67
CA TYR A 8 4.81 -6.54 1.61
C TYR A 8 6.19 -6.75 0.99
N ASP A 9 6.99 -5.69 0.93
CA ASP A 9 8.38 -5.73 0.48
C ASP A 9 9.29 -5.63 1.70
N GLY A 10 9.90 -6.75 2.09
CA GLY A 10 10.76 -6.80 3.26
C GLY A 10 12.07 -6.05 3.12
N LYS A 11 12.53 -5.79 1.89
CA LYS A 11 13.77 -5.06 1.66
C LYS A 11 13.66 -3.59 2.05
N VAL A 12 12.51 -3.00 1.80
CA VAL A 12 12.26 -1.59 2.11
C VAL A 12 11.28 -1.41 3.26
N ASP A 13 10.80 -2.52 3.84
CA ASP A 13 9.85 -2.54 4.96
C ASP A 13 8.59 -1.72 4.66
N ALA A 14 8.01 -1.94 3.50
CA ALA A 14 6.83 -1.22 3.05
C ALA A 14 5.71 -2.17 2.66
N LEU A 15 4.49 -1.82 3.05
CA LEU A 15 3.28 -2.52 2.64
C LEU A 15 2.63 -1.71 1.52
N TYR A 16 2.32 -2.34 0.40
CA TYR A 16 1.67 -1.69 -0.72
C TYR A 16 0.31 -2.30 -0.99
N LEU A 17 -0.68 -1.43 -1.11
CA LEU A 17 -2.04 -1.79 -1.46
C LEU A 17 -2.36 -1.19 -2.81
N ARG A 18 -2.61 -2.03 -3.82
CA ARG A 18 -2.98 -1.58 -5.16
C ARG A 18 -4.48 -1.76 -5.33
N LEU A 19 -5.18 -0.65 -5.51
CA LEU A 19 -6.65 -0.65 -5.61
C LEU A 19 -7.16 -0.77 -7.04
N ASP A 20 -6.39 -0.28 -8.00
CA ASP A 20 -6.77 -0.27 -9.40
C ASP A 20 -5.54 -0.32 -10.29
N ASP A 21 -5.67 -0.92 -11.47
CA ASP A 21 -4.55 -1.09 -12.40
C ASP A 21 -4.27 0.12 -13.28
N SER A 22 -4.97 1.23 -13.08
CA SER A 22 -4.72 2.47 -13.82
C SER A 22 -3.28 2.92 -13.62
N LYS A 23 -2.71 3.56 -14.63
CA LYS A 23 -1.37 4.10 -14.55
C LYS A 23 -1.26 5.16 -13.46
N VAL A 24 -0.24 5.05 -12.62
CA VAL A 24 0.08 6.06 -11.62
C VAL A 24 0.76 7.24 -12.33
N VAL A 25 0.21 8.43 -12.20
CA VAL A 25 0.77 9.65 -12.79
C VAL A 25 1.30 10.62 -11.75
N GLU A 26 0.90 10.45 -10.49
CA GLU A 26 1.30 11.34 -9.41
C GLU A 26 1.30 10.57 -8.10
N SER A 27 2.23 10.91 -7.19
CA SER A 27 2.29 10.33 -5.86
C SER A 27 2.46 11.44 -4.84
N GLU A 28 1.83 11.29 -3.68
CA GLU A 28 1.92 12.24 -2.59
C GLU A 28 2.33 11.54 -1.32
N ALA A 29 3.44 11.98 -0.72
CA ALA A 29 3.93 11.46 0.55
C ALA A 29 3.38 12.29 1.70
N LEU A 30 2.69 11.63 2.63
CA LEU A 30 2.17 12.26 3.83
C LEU A 30 3.22 12.19 4.94
N LYS A 31 3.14 13.10 5.92
CA LYS A 31 4.09 13.14 7.04
C LYS A 31 4.12 11.87 7.88
N SER A 32 3.02 11.14 7.88
CA SER A 32 2.90 9.89 8.64
C SER A 32 3.63 8.70 8.02
N GLY A 33 4.30 8.87 6.88
CA GLY A 33 4.95 7.77 6.18
C GLY A 33 4.00 6.97 5.33
N ILE A 34 2.90 7.58 4.92
CA ILE A 34 1.94 7.01 3.98
C ILE A 34 2.14 7.69 2.63
N VAL A 35 2.19 6.92 1.55
CA VAL A 35 2.27 7.46 0.20
C VAL A 35 1.01 7.09 -0.56
N LEU A 36 0.38 8.08 -1.18
CA LEU A 36 -0.81 7.88 -2.00
C LEU A 36 -0.43 8.02 -3.47
N ASP A 37 -0.84 7.05 -4.28
CA ASP A 37 -0.64 7.06 -5.73
C ASP A 37 -1.95 7.41 -6.43
N PHE A 38 -1.87 8.33 -7.38
CA PHE A 38 -3.04 8.81 -8.12
C PHE A 38 -2.93 8.53 -9.61
N ASN A 39 -4.07 8.26 -10.24
CA ASN A 39 -4.16 8.15 -11.69
C ASN A 39 -4.44 9.53 -12.32
N ALA A 40 -4.60 9.58 -13.65
CA ALA A 40 -4.86 10.81 -14.38
C ALA A 40 -6.19 11.49 -13.99
N LYS A 41 -7.11 10.74 -13.40
CA LYS A 41 -8.40 11.25 -12.93
C LYS A 41 -8.36 11.70 -11.49
N LYS A 42 -7.16 11.75 -10.86
CA LYS A 42 -6.94 12.11 -9.47
C LYS A 42 -7.61 11.17 -8.47
N GLN A 43 -7.78 9.93 -8.88
CA GLN A 43 -8.29 8.88 -7.98
C GLN A 43 -7.12 8.18 -7.31
N VAL A 44 -7.27 7.82 -6.02
CA VAL A 44 -6.28 7.03 -5.32
C VAL A 44 -6.33 5.61 -5.86
N VAL A 45 -5.24 5.14 -6.44
CA VAL A 45 -5.13 3.79 -7.01
C VAL A 45 -4.10 2.92 -6.28
N GLY A 46 -3.30 3.52 -5.41
CA GLY A 46 -2.33 2.79 -4.61
C GLY A 46 -2.07 3.50 -3.29
N ILE A 47 -1.73 2.71 -2.27
CA ILE A 47 -1.39 3.21 -0.94
C ILE A 47 -0.16 2.44 -0.47
N GLU A 48 0.88 3.16 -0.05
CA GLU A 48 2.08 2.56 0.50
C GLU A 48 2.24 2.97 1.95
N VAL A 49 2.49 2.00 2.82
CA VAL A 49 2.74 2.24 4.25
C VAL A 49 4.19 1.90 4.54
N LEU A 50 4.97 2.92 4.90
CA LEU A 50 6.39 2.79 5.19
C LEU A 50 6.63 2.42 6.66
N ASP A 51 7.82 1.89 6.96
CA ASP A 51 8.23 1.52 8.32
C ASP A 51 7.27 0.56 8.99
N LEU A 52 6.87 -0.48 8.27
CA LEU A 52 5.82 -1.37 8.74
C LEU A 52 6.19 -2.11 10.03
N LYS A 53 7.43 -2.56 10.18
CA LYS A 53 7.87 -3.26 11.40
C LYS A 53 7.70 -2.41 12.65
N ARG A 54 7.96 -1.12 12.54
CA ARG A 54 7.78 -0.20 13.65
C ARG A 54 6.32 -0.02 14.01
N ARG A 55 5.43 -0.01 12.99
CA ARG A 55 3.99 0.17 13.18
C ARG A 55 3.32 -1.07 13.78
N VAL A 56 3.83 -2.25 13.44
CA VAL A 56 3.28 -3.53 13.89
C VAL A 56 4.38 -4.41 14.47
N PRO A 57 5.02 -3.99 15.58
CA PRO A 57 6.22 -4.66 16.09
C PRO A 57 6.03 -6.13 16.46
N LYS A 58 4.81 -6.55 16.75
CA LYS A 58 4.49 -7.94 17.05
C LYS A 58 3.78 -8.65 15.90
N GLY A 59 3.65 -7.99 14.75
CA GLY A 59 2.98 -8.55 13.59
C GLY A 59 3.85 -9.57 12.88
N ASP A 60 3.23 -10.63 12.36
CA ASP A 60 3.89 -11.57 11.47
C ASP A 60 3.67 -11.14 10.03
N LEU A 61 4.68 -10.50 9.44
CA LEU A 61 4.59 -9.95 8.10
C LEU A 61 4.67 -11.03 7.01
N LYS A 62 4.87 -12.28 7.39
CA LYS A 62 4.80 -13.40 6.45
C LYS A 62 3.38 -13.91 6.28
N GLN A 63 2.46 -13.48 7.13
CA GLN A 63 1.08 -13.93 7.12
C GLN A 63 0.13 -12.74 7.12
N LEU A 64 -0.18 -12.26 5.93
CA LEU A 64 -1.16 -11.18 5.76
C LEU A 64 -2.53 -11.81 5.57
N LYS A 65 -3.51 -11.35 6.35
CA LYS A 65 -4.89 -11.83 6.23
C LYS A 65 -5.78 -10.72 5.70
N VAL A 66 -6.63 -11.08 4.75
CA VAL A 66 -7.67 -10.19 4.24
C VAL A 66 -9.02 -10.74 4.72
N LEU A 67 -9.73 -9.94 5.49
CA LEU A 67 -11.05 -10.30 5.99
C LEU A 67 -12.11 -9.54 5.19
N VAL A 68 -13.02 -10.29 4.58
CA VAL A 68 -14.12 -9.71 3.83
C VAL A 68 -15.39 -9.92 4.66
N ALA A 69 -16.02 -8.82 5.04
CA ALA A 69 -17.23 -8.86 5.86
C ALA A 69 -18.45 -9.28 5.04
#